data_4b9d1689404aa0642977878aa2f69644
#
_entry.id   4b9d1689404aa0642977878aa2f69644
#
_cell.length_a   1.000
_cell.length_b   1.000
_cell.length_c   1.000
_cell.angle_alpha   90.00
_cell.angle_beta   90.00
_cell.angle_gamma   90.00
#
_symmetry.space_group_name_H-M   'P 1'
#
loop_
_entity.id
_entity.type
_entity.pdbx_description
1 polymer ?
#
loop_
_entity_poly.entity_id
_entity_poly.type
_entity_poly.pdbx_seq_one_letter_code
_entity_poly.pdbx_strand_id
1 'polypeptide(L)'
;MDIQQFLEELKDIDFSALDREQQEEFRTILLDNGLFDECLELSRIIYEQNREDDTAIEGYVHNLLYLDKKDDALVVLYNSPKTPSILYQEGLIYLEDELYEIAEDKFLAARAGTDFDEAIRAIDKELVGIYLSTGREDKARNLSERIFYEEPSLENFQTAFDNLYALGLFEEAIDFYNENGRGYEDAGILFSLAFAYNQVQNLEKSKMHLLKTIAINPDFTEAYLHLGHMSKGDEAKRYLEKYIELQGMAISAYLHLISLYKDDQQYDNIRTLMQEVLTAQGISEETLFIAINALKSLYEYEKIYDLYNGNSLIKDDPILLGAALNALSEEEDYIDFVEEEVVAYFDVLHDDPTYVETLRNVYDLTGSSRVLEIINHFEHHHGPHGHH
;
A
#
# COMPACT_ATOMS: atom_id res chain seq x y z
N MET A 1 -29.33 13.85 24.26
CA MET A 1 -29.00 13.77 25.72
C MET A 1 -27.56 14.24 25.83
N ASP A 2 -27.24 15.07 26.82
CA ASP A 2 -25.86 15.49 27.07
C ASP A 2 -25.10 14.29 27.64
N ILE A 3 -23.93 13.97 27.07
CA ILE A 3 -23.11 12.82 27.49
C ILE A 3 -22.76 12.92 28.98
N GLN A 4 -22.49 14.13 29.48
CA GLN A 4 -22.18 14.34 30.91
C GLN A 4 -23.37 14.02 31.82
N GLN A 5 -24.56 14.41 31.43
CA GLN A 5 -25.79 14.08 32.17
C GLN A 5 -26.05 12.57 32.15
N PHE A 6 -25.83 11.91 31.01
CA PHE A 6 -25.96 10.47 30.88
C PHE A 6 -24.96 9.70 31.78
N LEU A 7 -23.69 10.14 31.82
CA LEU A 7 -22.68 9.56 32.69
C LEU A 7 -22.99 9.74 34.18
N GLU A 8 -23.60 10.85 34.59
CA GLU A 8 -24.04 11.03 35.97
C GLU A 8 -25.20 10.09 36.32
N GLU A 9 -26.15 9.89 35.42
CA GLU A 9 -27.28 8.94 35.62
C GLU A 9 -26.79 7.49 35.69
N LEU A 10 -25.72 7.11 34.95
CA LEU A 10 -25.13 5.78 34.98
C LEU A 10 -24.53 5.41 36.35
N LYS A 11 -24.03 6.39 37.11
CA LYS A 11 -23.42 6.14 38.43
C LYS A 11 -24.41 5.57 39.46
N ASP A 12 -25.68 5.81 39.27
CA ASP A 12 -26.75 5.38 40.17
C ASP A 12 -27.33 4.02 39.78
N ILE A 13 -26.88 3.42 38.65
CA ILE A 13 -27.42 2.14 38.17
C ILE A 13 -26.61 0.97 38.71
N ASP A 14 -27.25 0.07 39.41
CA ASP A 14 -26.69 -1.23 39.78
C ASP A 14 -26.84 -2.19 38.60
N PHE A 15 -25.89 -2.29 37.74
CA PHE A 15 -25.87 -3.18 36.57
C PHE A 15 -25.98 -4.66 36.96
N SER A 16 -25.55 -5.04 38.15
CA SER A 16 -25.64 -6.42 38.61
C SER A 16 -27.08 -6.87 38.95
N ALA A 17 -27.96 -5.92 39.20
CA ALA A 17 -29.37 -6.13 39.51
C ALA A 17 -30.27 -6.17 38.26
N LEU A 18 -29.74 -5.78 37.09
CA LEU A 18 -30.45 -5.80 35.81
C LEU A 18 -30.50 -7.24 35.24
N ASP A 19 -31.53 -7.52 34.45
CA ASP A 19 -31.56 -8.76 33.66
C ASP A 19 -30.61 -8.68 32.48
N ARG A 20 -30.33 -9.81 31.82
CA ARG A 20 -29.37 -9.92 30.73
C ARG A 20 -29.71 -9.01 29.54
N GLU A 21 -30.98 -8.90 29.17
CA GLU A 21 -31.44 -8.09 28.06
C GLU A 21 -31.13 -6.60 28.32
N GLN A 22 -31.47 -6.12 29.52
CA GLN A 22 -31.17 -4.76 29.95
C GLN A 22 -29.68 -4.48 30.01
N GLN A 23 -28.86 -5.43 30.52
CA GLN A 23 -27.41 -5.30 30.54
C GLN A 23 -26.81 -5.16 29.14
N GLU A 24 -27.26 -5.98 28.17
CA GLU A 24 -26.81 -5.91 26.77
C GLU A 24 -27.26 -4.64 26.07
N GLU A 25 -28.48 -4.13 26.36
CA GLU A 25 -28.95 -2.85 25.84
C GLU A 25 -28.04 -1.70 26.31
N PHE A 26 -27.71 -1.63 27.61
CA PHE A 26 -26.79 -0.66 28.16
C PHE A 26 -25.39 -0.79 27.56
N ARG A 27 -24.89 -2.02 27.41
CA ARG A 27 -23.59 -2.28 26.81
C ARG A 27 -23.52 -1.74 25.37
N THR A 28 -24.55 -1.99 24.58
CA THR A 28 -24.64 -1.48 23.21
C THR A 28 -24.65 0.06 23.18
N ILE A 29 -25.44 0.70 24.04
CA ILE A 29 -25.46 2.17 24.13
C ILE A 29 -24.09 2.73 24.50
N LEU A 30 -23.38 2.13 25.45
CA LEU A 30 -22.04 2.57 25.85
C LEU A 30 -21.01 2.42 24.70
N LEU A 31 -21.03 1.29 24.00
CA LEU A 31 -20.14 1.04 22.86
C LEU A 31 -20.42 2.01 21.70
N ASP A 32 -21.69 2.23 21.35
CA ASP A 32 -22.08 3.12 20.25
C ASP A 32 -21.71 4.58 20.51
N ASN A 33 -21.54 4.95 21.77
CA ASN A 33 -21.10 6.29 22.17
C ASN A 33 -19.59 6.36 22.48
N GLY A 34 -18.84 5.29 22.26
CA GLY A 34 -17.39 5.25 22.48
C GLY A 34 -16.97 5.27 23.95
N LEU A 35 -17.89 4.93 24.87
CA LEU A 35 -17.66 4.91 26.32
C LEU A 35 -17.10 3.56 26.76
N PHE A 36 -15.89 3.24 26.26
CA PHE A 36 -15.29 1.90 26.42
C PHE A 36 -14.86 1.61 27.86
N ASP A 37 -14.43 2.62 28.63
CA ASP A 37 -14.03 2.46 30.04
C ASP A 37 -15.26 2.16 30.91
N GLU A 38 -16.38 2.87 30.72
CA GLU A 38 -17.65 2.64 31.41
C GLU A 38 -18.24 1.29 31.02
N CYS A 39 -18.10 0.93 29.74
CA CYS A 39 -18.55 -0.36 29.23
C CYS A 39 -17.76 -1.54 29.83
N LEU A 40 -16.49 -1.35 30.21
CA LEU A 40 -15.63 -2.40 30.74
C LEU A 40 -16.20 -3.01 32.03
N GLU A 41 -16.66 -2.18 32.97
CA GLU A 41 -17.24 -2.66 34.21
C GLU A 41 -18.52 -3.46 33.98
N LEU A 42 -19.40 -2.97 33.09
CA LEU A 42 -20.61 -3.68 32.69
C LEU A 42 -20.29 -5.01 32.00
N SER A 43 -19.36 -5.02 31.06
CA SER A 43 -18.93 -6.25 30.37
C SER A 43 -18.33 -7.26 31.36
N ARG A 44 -17.60 -6.80 32.38
CA ARG A 44 -17.06 -7.64 33.45
C ARG A 44 -18.18 -8.25 34.28
N ILE A 45 -19.18 -7.50 34.68
CA ILE A 45 -20.35 -7.99 35.46
C ILE A 45 -21.08 -9.06 34.64
N ILE A 46 -21.35 -8.81 33.35
CA ILE A 46 -22.01 -9.77 32.46
C ILE A 46 -21.20 -11.08 32.40
N TYR A 47 -19.88 -10.99 32.22
CA TYR A 47 -18.99 -12.14 32.19
C TYR A 47 -19.01 -12.92 33.52
N GLU A 48 -18.89 -12.24 34.65
CA GLU A 48 -18.85 -12.89 35.97
C GLU A 48 -20.15 -13.65 36.30
N GLN A 49 -21.28 -13.13 35.85
CA GLN A 49 -22.59 -13.78 35.99
C GLN A 49 -22.82 -14.94 35.01
N ASN A 50 -22.04 -14.99 33.90
CA ASN A 50 -22.25 -15.93 32.80
C ASN A 50 -20.89 -16.48 32.27
N ARG A 51 -20.08 -17.07 33.15
CA ARG A 51 -18.71 -17.50 32.82
C ARG A 51 -18.57 -18.65 31.81
N GLU A 52 -19.68 -19.34 31.53
CA GLU A 52 -19.74 -20.44 30.54
C GLU A 52 -20.45 -20.02 29.24
N ASP A 53 -20.89 -18.77 29.13
CA ASP A 53 -21.57 -18.23 27.96
C ASP A 53 -20.55 -17.54 27.04
N ASP A 54 -20.33 -18.11 25.85
CA ASP A 54 -19.38 -17.60 24.86
C ASP A 54 -19.62 -16.12 24.53
N THR A 55 -20.88 -15.68 24.40
CA THR A 55 -21.21 -14.28 24.09
C THR A 55 -20.83 -13.31 25.22
N ALA A 56 -20.96 -13.74 26.47
CA ALA A 56 -20.53 -12.94 27.64
C ALA A 56 -19.00 -12.83 27.70
N ILE A 57 -18.33 -13.94 27.45
CA ILE A 57 -16.85 -14.00 27.42
C ILE A 57 -16.32 -13.11 26.30
N GLU A 58 -16.81 -13.29 25.08
CA GLU A 58 -16.41 -12.49 23.90
C GLU A 58 -16.66 -11.00 24.11
N GLY A 59 -17.83 -10.63 24.65
CA GLY A 59 -18.15 -9.24 24.92
C GLY A 59 -17.15 -8.56 25.87
N TYR A 60 -16.72 -9.28 26.91
CA TYR A 60 -15.72 -8.76 27.85
C TYR A 60 -14.32 -8.72 27.22
N VAL A 61 -13.93 -9.77 26.49
CA VAL A 61 -12.65 -9.84 25.76
C VAL A 61 -12.55 -8.71 24.74
N HIS A 62 -13.58 -8.50 23.91
CA HIS A 62 -13.59 -7.42 22.92
C HIS A 62 -13.43 -6.04 23.58
N ASN A 63 -14.12 -5.81 24.71
CA ASN A 63 -13.99 -4.53 25.41
C ASN A 63 -12.56 -4.34 26.00
N LEU A 64 -11.94 -5.39 26.51
CA LEU A 64 -10.54 -5.36 26.94
C LEU A 64 -9.59 -5.03 25.78
N LEU A 65 -9.81 -5.63 24.61
CA LEU A 65 -9.02 -5.36 23.41
C LEU A 65 -9.21 -3.92 22.90
N TYR A 66 -10.42 -3.36 22.93
CA TYR A 66 -10.66 -1.95 22.60
C TYR A 66 -9.88 -0.98 23.52
N LEU A 67 -9.61 -1.38 24.75
CA LEU A 67 -8.84 -0.60 25.72
C LEU A 67 -7.34 -0.97 25.74
N ASP A 68 -6.86 -1.70 24.73
CA ASP A 68 -5.47 -2.16 24.63
C ASP A 68 -4.99 -3.01 25.81
N LYS A 69 -5.92 -3.77 26.42
CA LYS A 69 -5.65 -4.66 27.56
C LYS A 69 -5.58 -6.13 27.11
N LYS A 70 -4.67 -6.39 26.17
CA LYS A 70 -4.52 -7.70 25.53
C LYS A 70 -4.18 -8.82 26.54
N ASP A 71 -3.30 -8.56 27.49
CA ASP A 71 -2.91 -9.56 28.49
C ASP A 71 -4.09 -9.98 29.37
N ASP A 72 -4.93 -9.02 29.78
CA ASP A 72 -6.14 -9.29 30.54
C ASP A 72 -7.16 -10.11 29.70
N ALA A 73 -7.29 -9.80 28.42
CA ALA A 73 -8.12 -10.56 27.49
C ALA A 73 -7.67 -12.02 27.37
N LEU A 74 -6.36 -12.27 27.26
CA LEU A 74 -5.79 -13.62 27.23
C LEU A 74 -6.03 -14.37 28.54
N VAL A 75 -5.93 -13.70 29.69
CA VAL A 75 -6.24 -14.31 30.99
C VAL A 75 -7.70 -14.74 31.07
N VAL A 76 -8.63 -13.92 30.58
CA VAL A 76 -10.06 -14.28 30.54
C VAL A 76 -10.27 -15.49 29.64
N LEU A 77 -9.73 -15.49 28.42
CA LEU A 77 -9.85 -16.62 27.49
C LEU A 77 -9.21 -17.90 28.04
N TYR A 78 -8.03 -17.77 28.67
CA TYR A 78 -7.34 -18.92 29.27
C TYR A 78 -8.20 -19.63 30.34
N ASN A 79 -8.91 -18.87 31.16
CA ASN A 79 -9.79 -19.37 32.24
C ASN A 79 -11.20 -19.76 31.78
N SER A 80 -11.51 -19.57 30.51
CA SER A 80 -12.82 -19.87 29.92
C SER A 80 -12.88 -21.29 29.34
N PRO A 81 -14.08 -21.88 29.16
CA PRO A 81 -14.26 -23.15 28.47
C PRO A 81 -13.64 -23.07 27.06
N LYS A 82 -13.03 -24.15 26.61
CA LYS A 82 -12.38 -24.21 25.30
C LYS A 82 -13.38 -24.59 24.18
N THR A 83 -14.39 -23.77 24.03
CA THR A 83 -15.34 -23.88 22.92
C THR A 83 -14.68 -23.46 21.60
N PRO A 84 -15.21 -23.86 20.43
CA PRO A 84 -14.70 -23.40 19.14
C PRO A 84 -14.59 -21.88 19.02
N SER A 85 -15.56 -21.14 19.55
CA SER A 85 -15.59 -19.69 19.55
C SER A 85 -14.46 -19.08 20.38
N ILE A 86 -14.24 -19.59 21.58
CA ILE A 86 -13.15 -19.14 22.47
C ILE A 86 -11.79 -19.46 21.88
N LEU A 87 -11.60 -20.66 21.30
CA LEU A 87 -10.37 -21.02 20.60
C LEU A 87 -10.11 -20.12 19.38
N TYR A 88 -11.16 -19.77 18.66
CA TYR A 88 -11.07 -18.83 17.54
C TYR A 88 -10.61 -17.44 18.00
N GLN A 89 -11.15 -16.90 19.10
CA GLN A 89 -10.74 -15.63 19.69
C GLN A 89 -9.26 -15.67 20.16
N GLU A 90 -8.82 -16.76 20.81
CA GLU A 90 -7.42 -16.95 21.15
C GLU A 90 -6.54 -16.93 19.90
N GLY A 91 -6.97 -17.63 18.83
CA GLY A 91 -6.26 -17.66 17.56
C GLY A 91 -6.08 -16.29 16.94
N LEU A 92 -7.11 -15.45 16.96
CA LEU A 92 -7.04 -14.07 16.42
C LEU A 92 -6.02 -13.21 17.17
N ILE A 93 -5.97 -13.30 18.50
CA ILE A 93 -5.01 -12.53 19.31
C ILE A 93 -3.57 -12.96 19.00
N TYR A 94 -3.31 -14.27 18.93
CA TYR A 94 -1.98 -14.77 18.56
C TYR A 94 -1.59 -14.46 17.12
N LEU A 95 -2.57 -14.41 16.21
CA LEU A 95 -2.35 -14.02 14.82
C LEU A 95 -1.94 -12.56 14.70
N GLU A 96 -2.57 -11.67 15.48
CA GLU A 96 -2.20 -10.24 15.53
C GLU A 96 -0.77 -10.03 16.02
N ASP A 97 -0.30 -10.88 16.94
CA ASP A 97 1.08 -10.88 17.43
C ASP A 97 2.06 -11.67 16.52
N GLU A 98 1.61 -12.11 15.34
CA GLU A 98 2.38 -12.89 14.36
C GLU A 98 2.91 -14.22 14.92
N LEU A 99 2.31 -14.74 15.99
CA LEU A 99 2.61 -16.03 16.57
C LEU A 99 1.88 -17.15 15.81
N TYR A 100 2.25 -17.32 14.55
CA TYR A 100 1.53 -18.13 13.54
C TYR A 100 1.35 -19.58 13.97
N GLU A 101 2.34 -20.23 14.59
CA GLU A 101 2.23 -21.63 15.03
C GLU A 101 1.17 -21.80 16.12
N ILE A 102 1.12 -20.87 17.10
CA ILE A 102 0.14 -20.91 18.17
C ILE A 102 -1.24 -20.59 17.62
N ALA A 103 -1.36 -19.57 16.76
CA ALA A 103 -2.60 -19.20 16.11
C ALA A 103 -3.16 -20.37 15.30
N GLU A 104 -2.33 -21.04 14.50
CA GLU A 104 -2.73 -22.20 13.70
C GLU A 104 -3.27 -23.33 14.58
N ASP A 105 -2.58 -23.68 15.68
CA ASP A 105 -3.03 -24.71 16.62
C ASP A 105 -4.42 -24.38 17.19
N LYS A 106 -4.65 -23.11 17.56
CA LYS A 106 -5.95 -22.65 18.06
C LYS A 106 -7.04 -22.74 17.01
N PHE A 107 -6.77 -22.30 15.77
CA PHE A 107 -7.72 -22.38 14.67
C PHE A 107 -8.02 -23.84 14.28
N LEU A 108 -7.04 -24.71 14.22
CA LEU A 108 -7.28 -26.13 13.93
C LEU A 108 -8.11 -26.81 15.03
N ALA A 109 -7.84 -26.47 16.31
CA ALA A 109 -8.64 -26.98 17.41
C ALA A 109 -10.10 -26.45 17.37
N ALA A 110 -10.29 -25.16 17.08
CA ALA A 110 -11.60 -24.58 16.88
C ALA A 110 -12.36 -25.26 15.73
N ARG A 111 -11.68 -25.46 14.60
CA ARG A 111 -12.25 -26.14 13.43
C ARG A 111 -12.71 -27.57 13.70
N ALA A 112 -11.92 -28.32 14.47
CA ALA A 112 -12.23 -29.68 14.84
C ALA A 112 -13.41 -29.80 15.82
N GLY A 113 -13.72 -28.71 16.54
CA GLY A 113 -14.79 -28.67 17.56
C GLY A 113 -16.15 -28.20 17.04
N THR A 114 -16.27 -27.81 15.77
CA THR A 114 -17.51 -27.26 15.19
C THR A 114 -17.89 -27.98 13.90
N ASP A 115 -19.21 -28.18 13.73
CA ASP A 115 -19.85 -28.65 12.49
C ASP A 115 -20.57 -27.50 11.75
N PHE A 116 -20.38 -26.26 12.21
CA PHE A 116 -21.06 -25.08 11.68
C PHE A 116 -20.28 -24.57 10.46
N ASP A 117 -20.87 -24.68 9.27
CA ASP A 117 -20.20 -24.35 8.00
C ASP A 117 -19.66 -22.91 7.97
N GLU A 118 -20.40 -21.93 8.50
CA GLU A 118 -19.96 -20.53 8.56
C GLU A 118 -18.73 -20.35 9.44
N ALA A 119 -18.69 -21.00 10.60
CA ALA A 119 -17.55 -20.99 11.50
C ALA A 119 -16.33 -21.68 10.86
N ILE A 120 -16.54 -22.83 10.20
CA ILE A 120 -15.48 -23.54 9.46
C ILE A 120 -14.90 -22.64 8.38
N ARG A 121 -15.73 -21.94 7.60
CA ARG A 121 -15.24 -21.02 6.56
C ARG A 121 -14.45 -19.83 7.14
N ALA A 122 -14.93 -19.24 8.23
CA ALA A 122 -14.20 -18.16 8.90
C ALA A 122 -12.81 -18.63 9.35
N ILE A 123 -12.73 -19.80 9.98
CA ILE A 123 -11.47 -20.40 10.43
C ILE A 123 -10.56 -20.72 9.23
N ASP A 124 -11.11 -21.30 8.17
CA ASP A 124 -10.34 -21.67 6.98
C ASP A 124 -9.75 -20.44 6.29
N LYS A 125 -10.43 -19.28 6.28
CA LYS A 125 -9.90 -18.01 5.79
C LYS A 125 -8.68 -17.54 6.60
N GLU A 126 -8.74 -17.64 7.93
CA GLU A 126 -7.58 -17.28 8.78
C GLU A 126 -6.40 -18.23 8.53
N LEU A 127 -6.67 -19.53 8.36
CA LEU A 127 -5.64 -20.52 8.04
C LEU A 127 -4.98 -20.24 6.68
N VAL A 128 -5.73 -19.80 5.68
CA VAL A 128 -5.16 -19.35 4.40
C VAL A 128 -4.16 -18.22 4.62
N GLY A 129 -4.54 -17.20 5.41
CA GLY A 129 -3.66 -16.09 5.77
C GLY A 129 -2.36 -16.55 6.44
N ILE A 130 -2.46 -17.48 7.41
CA ILE A 130 -1.29 -18.05 8.09
C ILE A 130 -0.40 -18.82 7.11
N TYR A 131 -0.97 -19.62 6.22
CA TYR A 131 -0.20 -20.39 5.24
C TYR A 131 0.55 -19.48 4.26
N LEU A 132 -0.07 -18.36 3.84
CA LEU A 132 0.60 -17.34 3.02
C LEU A 132 1.77 -16.70 3.77
N SER A 133 1.53 -16.23 5.01
CA SER A 133 2.55 -15.56 5.84
C SER A 133 3.72 -16.46 6.22
N THR A 134 3.50 -17.78 6.27
CA THR A 134 4.53 -18.78 6.62
C THR A 134 5.14 -19.49 5.42
N GLY A 135 4.86 -19.05 4.18
CA GLY A 135 5.42 -19.60 2.96
C GLY A 135 4.93 -21.02 2.61
N ARG A 136 3.78 -21.43 3.18
CA ARG A 136 3.13 -22.73 2.88
C ARG A 136 2.14 -22.59 1.73
N GLU A 137 2.65 -22.22 0.56
CA GLU A 137 1.90 -21.79 -0.62
C GLU A 137 0.90 -22.85 -1.11
N ASP A 138 1.32 -24.12 -1.19
CA ASP A 138 0.45 -25.21 -1.63
C ASP A 138 -0.77 -25.39 -0.71
N LYS A 139 -0.59 -25.22 0.60
CA LYS A 139 -1.70 -25.31 1.56
C LYS A 139 -2.66 -24.13 1.41
N ALA A 140 -2.14 -22.90 1.26
CA ALA A 140 -2.94 -21.71 1.04
C ALA A 140 -3.77 -21.83 -0.22
N ARG A 141 -3.15 -22.21 -1.33
CA ARG A 141 -3.80 -22.43 -2.62
C ARG A 141 -4.90 -23.47 -2.52
N ASN A 142 -4.58 -24.68 -2.08
CA ASN A 142 -5.54 -25.76 -2.02
C ASN A 142 -6.74 -25.45 -1.12
N LEU A 143 -6.51 -24.72 0.00
CA LEU A 143 -7.57 -24.36 0.93
C LEU A 143 -8.49 -23.27 0.34
N SER A 144 -7.94 -22.23 -0.29
CA SER A 144 -8.75 -21.17 -0.89
C SER A 144 -9.55 -21.64 -2.10
N GLU A 145 -8.97 -22.49 -2.96
CA GLU A 145 -9.68 -23.11 -4.07
C GLU A 145 -10.81 -24.01 -3.56
N ARG A 146 -10.58 -24.80 -2.51
CA ARG A 146 -11.62 -25.64 -1.90
C ARG A 146 -12.76 -24.79 -1.36
N ILE A 147 -12.50 -23.73 -0.64
CA ILE A 147 -13.52 -22.81 -0.13
C ILE A 147 -14.41 -22.30 -1.29
N PHE A 148 -13.79 -21.89 -2.41
CA PHE A 148 -14.55 -21.45 -3.57
C PHE A 148 -15.41 -22.53 -4.19
N TYR A 149 -14.88 -23.76 -4.38
CA TYR A 149 -15.65 -24.85 -5.01
C TYR A 149 -16.77 -25.38 -4.11
N GLU A 150 -16.61 -25.30 -2.79
CA GLU A 150 -17.67 -25.67 -1.82
C GLU A 150 -18.78 -24.63 -1.79
N GLU A 151 -18.44 -23.34 -1.91
CA GLU A 151 -19.40 -22.22 -1.90
C GLU A 151 -19.00 -21.16 -2.95
N PRO A 152 -19.40 -21.32 -4.21
CA PRO A 152 -19.12 -20.33 -5.26
C PRO A 152 -19.81 -18.99 -4.95
N SER A 153 -18.99 -17.98 -4.68
CA SER A 153 -19.41 -16.60 -4.47
C SER A 153 -18.34 -15.65 -5.00
N LEU A 154 -18.70 -14.39 -5.20
CA LEU A 154 -17.71 -13.35 -5.60
C LEU A 154 -16.58 -13.25 -4.58
N GLU A 155 -16.89 -13.25 -3.29
CA GLU A 155 -15.91 -13.16 -2.21
C GLU A 155 -14.93 -14.34 -2.23
N ASN A 156 -15.44 -15.57 -2.33
CA ASN A 156 -14.61 -16.78 -2.33
C ASN A 156 -13.80 -16.90 -3.64
N PHE A 157 -14.38 -16.48 -4.77
CA PHE A 157 -13.66 -16.37 -6.03
C PHE A 157 -12.49 -15.38 -5.90
N GLN A 158 -12.77 -14.20 -5.38
CA GLN A 158 -11.76 -13.15 -5.20
C GLN A 158 -10.66 -13.64 -4.27
N THR A 159 -10.99 -14.27 -3.15
CA THR A 159 -10.01 -14.83 -2.21
C THR A 159 -9.09 -15.85 -2.89
N ALA A 160 -9.64 -16.80 -3.64
CA ALA A 160 -8.85 -17.80 -4.34
C ALA A 160 -7.96 -17.18 -5.44
N PHE A 161 -8.51 -16.24 -6.20
CA PHE A 161 -7.79 -15.52 -7.24
C PHE A 161 -6.66 -14.64 -6.67
N ASP A 162 -6.96 -13.86 -5.63
CA ASP A 162 -5.99 -12.97 -4.98
C ASP A 162 -4.85 -13.75 -4.33
N ASN A 163 -5.11 -14.95 -3.81
CA ASN A 163 -4.07 -15.82 -3.27
C ASN A 163 -3.12 -16.31 -4.36
N LEU A 164 -3.64 -16.76 -5.50
CA LEU A 164 -2.79 -17.14 -6.65
C LEU A 164 -1.94 -15.95 -7.11
N TYR A 165 -2.56 -14.78 -7.18
CA TYR A 165 -1.90 -13.54 -7.56
C TYR A 165 -0.79 -13.13 -6.56
N ALA A 166 -1.09 -13.15 -5.25
CA ALA A 166 -0.15 -12.78 -4.20
C ALA A 166 1.06 -13.72 -4.11
N LEU A 167 0.87 -15.00 -4.47
CA LEU A 167 1.93 -16.00 -4.57
C LEU A 167 2.77 -15.86 -5.86
N GLY A 168 2.42 -14.93 -6.75
CA GLY A 168 3.09 -14.77 -8.04
C GLY A 168 2.77 -15.88 -9.05
N LEU A 169 1.73 -16.69 -8.79
CA LEU A 169 1.25 -17.77 -9.66
C LEU A 169 0.32 -17.18 -10.74
N PHE A 170 0.90 -16.32 -11.59
CA PHE A 170 0.11 -15.52 -12.54
C PHE A 170 -0.54 -16.35 -13.63
N GLU A 171 0.12 -17.39 -14.12
CA GLU A 171 -0.46 -18.31 -15.14
C GLU A 171 -1.64 -19.05 -14.54
N GLU A 172 -1.51 -19.59 -13.33
CA GLU A 172 -2.57 -20.29 -12.62
C GLU A 172 -3.73 -19.35 -12.26
N ALA A 173 -3.45 -18.09 -11.88
CA ALA A 173 -4.49 -17.09 -11.64
C ALA A 173 -5.29 -16.78 -12.92
N ILE A 174 -4.61 -16.67 -14.05
CA ILE A 174 -5.25 -16.48 -15.37
C ILE A 174 -6.12 -17.70 -15.73
N ASP A 175 -5.61 -18.89 -15.54
CA ASP A 175 -6.35 -20.12 -15.83
C ASP A 175 -7.57 -20.26 -14.91
N PHE A 176 -7.40 -19.99 -13.61
CA PHE A 176 -8.51 -19.99 -12.66
C PHE A 176 -9.61 -19.00 -13.03
N TYR A 177 -9.23 -17.78 -13.45
CA TYR A 177 -10.19 -16.80 -13.95
C TYR A 177 -10.88 -17.28 -15.23
N ASN A 178 -10.15 -17.80 -16.20
CA ASN A 178 -10.72 -18.25 -17.46
C ASN A 178 -11.72 -19.42 -17.26
N GLU A 179 -11.49 -20.25 -16.27
CA GLU A 179 -12.38 -21.39 -15.95
C GLU A 179 -13.59 -20.98 -15.11
N ASN A 180 -13.40 -20.08 -14.15
CA ASN A 180 -14.38 -19.82 -13.09
C ASN A 180 -14.86 -18.36 -13.02
N GLY A 181 -14.16 -17.40 -13.63
CA GLY A 181 -14.38 -15.95 -13.46
C GLY A 181 -15.61 -15.40 -14.15
N ARG A 182 -16.25 -16.17 -15.03
CA ARG A 182 -17.45 -15.71 -15.75
C ARG A 182 -18.61 -15.48 -14.79
N GLY A 183 -19.01 -14.23 -14.65
CA GLY A 183 -20.05 -13.81 -13.72
C GLY A 183 -19.53 -13.19 -12.42
N TYR A 184 -18.21 -13.20 -12.20
CA TYR A 184 -17.53 -12.56 -11.08
C TYR A 184 -16.66 -11.36 -11.50
N GLU A 185 -17.04 -10.69 -12.59
CA GLU A 185 -16.29 -9.57 -13.12
C GLU A 185 -16.54 -8.30 -12.29
N ASP A 186 -15.50 -7.81 -11.62
CA ASP A 186 -15.46 -6.47 -11.05
C ASP A 186 -14.17 -5.74 -11.47
N ALA A 187 -14.10 -4.44 -11.21
CA ALA A 187 -12.96 -3.62 -11.63
C ALA A 187 -11.64 -4.05 -10.97
N GLY A 188 -11.67 -4.46 -9.69
CA GLY A 188 -10.50 -4.91 -8.95
C GLY A 188 -9.94 -6.22 -9.51
N ILE A 189 -10.78 -7.21 -9.72
CA ILE A 189 -10.40 -8.51 -10.31
C ILE A 189 -9.83 -8.30 -11.72
N LEU A 190 -10.49 -7.50 -12.56
CA LEU A 190 -10.03 -7.24 -13.93
C LEU A 190 -8.70 -6.49 -13.96
N PHE A 191 -8.48 -5.58 -13.02
CA PHE A 191 -7.21 -4.89 -12.86
C PHE A 191 -6.09 -5.85 -12.47
N SER A 192 -6.31 -6.72 -11.45
CA SER A 192 -5.35 -7.74 -11.05
C SER A 192 -5.07 -8.75 -12.17
N LEU A 193 -6.09 -9.12 -12.92
CA LEU A 193 -5.94 -9.98 -14.10
C LEU A 193 -5.11 -9.31 -15.20
N ALA A 194 -5.32 -8.01 -15.45
CA ALA A 194 -4.51 -7.24 -16.39
C ALA A 194 -3.02 -7.24 -15.98
N PHE A 195 -2.75 -7.10 -14.69
CA PHE A 195 -1.39 -7.17 -14.17
C PHE A 195 -0.80 -8.59 -14.33
N ALA A 196 -1.57 -9.64 -14.03
CA ALA A 196 -1.13 -11.02 -14.26
C ALA A 196 -0.76 -11.26 -15.73
N TYR A 197 -1.57 -10.79 -16.68
CA TYR A 197 -1.24 -10.84 -18.10
C TYR A 197 0.03 -10.06 -18.46
N ASN A 198 0.27 -8.92 -17.81
CA ASN A 198 1.51 -8.18 -18.00
C ASN A 198 2.73 -8.96 -17.51
N GLN A 199 2.64 -9.65 -16.37
CA GLN A 199 3.72 -10.48 -15.83
C GLN A 199 4.10 -11.65 -16.75
N VAL A 200 3.11 -12.26 -17.41
CA VAL A 200 3.34 -13.31 -18.42
C VAL A 200 3.60 -12.73 -19.83
N GLN A 201 3.92 -11.45 -19.93
CA GLN A 201 4.28 -10.73 -21.16
C GLN A 201 3.16 -10.70 -22.23
N ASN A 202 1.91 -10.90 -21.85
CA ASN A 202 0.77 -10.77 -22.75
C ASN A 202 0.17 -9.36 -22.66
N LEU A 203 0.86 -8.41 -23.27
CA LEU A 203 0.52 -6.97 -23.19
C LEU A 203 -0.83 -6.64 -23.86
N GLU A 204 -1.23 -7.38 -24.89
CA GLU A 204 -2.51 -7.18 -25.57
C GLU A 204 -3.68 -7.49 -24.64
N LYS A 205 -3.67 -8.65 -23.99
CA LYS A 205 -4.71 -9.03 -23.01
C LYS A 205 -4.66 -8.15 -21.76
N SER A 206 -3.47 -7.75 -21.32
CA SER A 206 -3.30 -6.80 -20.22
C SER A 206 -4.04 -5.49 -20.52
N LYS A 207 -3.77 -4.87 -21.67
CA LYS A 207 -4.44 -3.63 -22.11
C LYS A 207 -5.95 -3.81 -22.23
N MET A 208 -6.39 -4.93 -22.81
CA MET A 208 -7.83 -5.23 -22.94
C MET A 208 -8.53 -5.26 -21.56
N HIS A 209 -7.94 -5.90 -20.55
CA HIS A 209 -8.54 -5.96 -19.22
C HIS A 209 -8.46 -4.64 -18.46
N LEU A 210 -7.44 -3.81 -18.66
CA LEU A 210 -7.40 -2.44 -18.15
C LEU A 210 -8.54 -1.58 -18.75
N LEU A 211 -8.80 -1.71 -20.04
CA LEU A 211 -9.93 -1.02 -20.69
C LEU A 211 -11.29 -1.47 -20.13
N LYS A 212 -11.46 -2.76 -19.84
CA LYS A 212 -12.65 -3.26 -19.14
C LYS A 212 -12.75 -2.71 -17.71
N THR A 213 -11.62 -2.60 -17.00
CA THR A 213 -11.58 -2.02 -15.66
C THR A 213 -12.15 -0.61 -15.64
N ILE A 214 -11.69 0.28 -16.51
CA ILE A 214 -12.19 1.66 -16.57
C ILE A 214 -13.61 1.76 -17.16
N ALA A 215 -14.06 0.78 -17.94
CA ALA A 215 -15.43 0.71 -18.40
C ALA A 215 -16.42 0.39 -17.26
N ILE A 216 -16.02 -0.45 -16.30
CA ILE A 216 -16.81 -0.77 -15.11
C ILE A 216 -16.70 0.33 -14.04
N ASN A 217 -15.48 0.79 -13.78
CA ASN A 217 -15.20 1.88 -12.83
C ASN A 217 -14.36 2.96 -13.50
N PRO A 218 -15.00 4.04 -14.02
CA PRO A 218 -14.31 5.15 -14.68
C PRO A 218 -13.35 5.95 -13.76
N ASP A 219 -13.45 5.77 -12.44
CA ASP A 219 -12.60 6.44 -11.45
C ASP A 219 -11.48 5.53 -10.93
N PHE A 220 -11.22 4.39 -11.58
CA PHE A 220 -10.15 3.47 -11.21
C PHE A 220 -8.79 4.05 -11.65
N THR A 221 -8.21 4.87 -10.78
CA THR A 221 -7.04 5.71 -11.06
C THR A 221 -5.84 4.92 -11.58
N GLU A 222 -5.49 3.80 -10.94
CA GLU A 222 -4.32 3.00 -11.29
C GLU A 222 -4.38 2.41 -12.70
N ALA A 223 -5.59 2.11 -13.19
CA ALA A 223 -5.76 1.59 -14.55
C ALA A 223 -5.35 2.62 -15.61
N TYR A 224 -5.61 3.91 -15.36
CA TYR A 224 -5.17 4.98 -16.29
C TYR A 224 -3.66 5.14 -16.30
N LEU A 225 -2.98 4.97 -15.17
CA LEU A 225 -1.53 4.99 -15.11
C LEU A 225 -0.91 3.90 -16.01
N HIS A 226 -1.39 2.67 -15.85
CA HIS A 226 -0.90 1.55 -16.65
C HIS A 226 -1.24 1.70 -18.14
N LEU A 227 -2.47 2.13 -18.46
CA LEU A 227 -2.87 2.42 -19.85
C LEU A 227 -2.00 3.52 -20.47
N GLY A 228 -1.69 4.57 -19.70
CA GLY A 228 -0.80 5.63 -20.13
C GLY A 228 0.61 5.14 -20.46
N HIS A 229 1.17 4.28 -19.63
CA HIS A 229 2.51 3.72 -19.87
C HIS A 229 2.54 2.68 -21.00
N MET A 230 1.44 1.99 -21.25
CA MET A 230 1.32 0.98 -22.33
C MET A 230 0.94 1.58 -23.67
N SER A 231 0.46 2.82 -23.72
CA SER A 231 0.02 3.50 -24.93
C SER A 231 1.10 4.47 -25.45
N LYS A 232 0.84 5.10 -26.60
CA LYS A 232 1.77 6.05 -27.24
C LYS A 232 1.03 7.29 -27.72
N GLY A 233 1.78 8.39 -27.90
CA GLY A 233 1.27 9.62 -28.47
C GLY A 233 0.04 10.18 -27.74
N ASP A 234 -0.97 10.61 -28.48
CA ASP A 234 -2.16 11.25 -27.92
C ASP A 234 -3.00 10.30 -27.04
N GLU A 235 -2.98 9.01 -27.33
CA GLU A 235 -3.66 8.02 -26.47
C GLU A 235 -3.02 7.96 -25.08
N ALA A 236 -1.69 7.90 -25.00
CA ALA A 236 -0.95 7.92 -23.75
C ALA A 236 -1.20 9.21 -22.95
N LYS A 237 -1.16 10.38 -23.65
CA LYS A 237 -1.44 11.67 -23.02
C LYS A 237 -2.83 11.69 -22.36
N ARG A 238 -3.88 11.26 -23.08
CA ARG A 238 -5.25 11.24 -22.54
C ARG A 238 -5.38 10.39 -21.29
N TYR A 239 -4.74 9.22 -21.23
CA TYR A 239 -4.77 8.37 -20.03
C TYR A 239 -4.00 8.98 -18.87
N LEU A 240 -2.82 9.55 -19.12
CA LEU A 240 -2.01 10.19 -18.07
C LEU A 240 -2.66 11.48 -17.55
N GLU A 241 -3.27 12.29 -18.44
CA GLU A 241 -4.05 13.47 -18.04
C GLU A 241 -5.25 13.07 -17.17
N LYS A 242 -5.95 11.97 -17.51
CA LYS A 242 -7.05 11.46 -16.69
C LYS A 242 -6.58 10.94 -15.35
N TYR A 243 -5.42 10.26 -15.32
CA TYR A 243 -4.79 9.82 -14.08
C TYR A 243 -4.53 11.01 -13.12
N ILE A 244 -3.99 12.10 -13.64
CA ILE A 244 -3.71 13.31 -12.86
C ILE A 244 -5.01 14.01 -12.43
N GLU A 245 -6.02 14.10 -13.32
CA GLU A 245 -7.36 14.62 -13.00
C GLU A 245 -7.99 13.88 -11.81
N LEU A 246 -7.79 12.55 -11.74
CA LEU A 246 -8.24 11.70 -10.63
C LEU A 246 -7.31 11.74 -9.40
N GLN A 247 -6.47 12.77 -9.28
CA GLN A 247 -5.53 12.96 -8.16
C GLN A 247 -4.44 11.90 -8.05
N GLY A 248 -4.08 11.27 -9.15
CA GLY A 248 -2.95 10.33 -9.19
C GLY A 248 -1.61 11.04 -8.95
N MET A 249 -0.74 10.43 -8.14
CA MET A 249 0.47 11.06 -7.58
C MET A 249 1.79 10.43 -8.07
N ALA A 250 1.73 9.40 -8.93
CA ALA A 250 2.93 8.73 -9.40
C ALA A 250 3.82 9.67 -10.23
N ILE A 251 5.03 9.94 -9.76
CA ILE A 251 6.03 10.78 -10.45
C ILE A 251 6.21 10.31 -11.90
N SER A 252 6.22 8.99 -12.13
CA SER A 252 6.36 8.41 -13.47
C SER A 252 5.31 8.90 -14.48
N ALA A 253 4.09 9.19 -14.02
CA ALA A 253 3.03 9.73 -14.88
C ALA A 253 3.36 11.16 -15.33
N TYR A 254 3.80 11.99 -14.39
CA TYR A 254 4.18 13.38 -14.70
C TYR A 254 5.39 13.43 -15.63
N LEU A 255 6.42 12.65 -15.35
CA LEU A 255 7.61 12.60 -16.20
C LEU A 255 7.31 12.09 -17.61
N HIS A 256 6.48 11.06 -17.71
CA HIS A 256 6.08 10.54 -19.03
C HIS A 256 5.24 11.56 -19.80
N LEU A 257 4.30 12.23 -19.14
CA LEU A 257 3.49 13.27 -19.78
C LEU A 257 4.33 14.47 -20.20
N ILE A 258 5.29 14.92 -19.38
CA ILE A 258 6.26 15.96 -19.74
C ILE A 258 7.06 15.57 -20.99
N SER A 259 7.54 14.31 -21.08
CA SER A 259 8.26 13.80 -22.24
C SER A 259 7.39 13.83 -23.51
N LEU A 260 6.12 13.37 -23.41
CA LEU A 260 5.18 13.39 -24.53
C LEU A 260 4.86 14.83 -25.00
N TYR A 261 4.66 15.76 -24.08
CA TYR A 261 4.45 17.16 -24.42
C TYR A 261 5.69 17.79 -25.07
N LYS A 262 6.90 17.45 -24.58
CA LYS A 262 8.15 17.91 -25.17
C LYS A 262 8.31 17.42 -26.59
N ASP A 263 8.07 16.12 -26.85
CA ASP A 263 8.18 15.52 -28.18
C ASP A 263 7.24 16.20 -29.20
N ASP A 264 6.06 16.61 -28.73
CA ASP A 264 5.06 17.34 -29.54
C ASP A 264 5.25 18.86 -29.47
N GLN A 265 6.31 19.38 -28.85
CA GLN A 265 6.59 20.81 -28.68
C GLN A 265 5.49 21.59 -27.94
N GLN A 266 4.74 20.92 -27.09
CA GLN A 266 3.65 21.49 -26.30
C GLN A 266 4.17 22.10 -24.99
N TYR A 267 5.09 23.05 -25.08
CA TYR A 267 5.80 23.63 -23.93
C TYR A 267 4.89 24.34 -22.92
N ASP A 268 3.79 24.96 -23.39
CA ASP A 268 2.83 25.59 -22.48
C ASP A 268 2.10 24.58 -21.61
N ASN A 269 1.85 23.38 -22.13
CA ASN A 269 1.26 22.30 -21.34
C ASN A 269 2.21 21.82 -20.23
N ILE A 270 3.54 21.78 -20.49
CA ILE A 270 4.54 21.47 -19.46
C ILE A 270 4.52 22.53 -18.34
N ARG A 271 4.46 23.83 -18.70
CA ARG A 271 4.38 24.93 -17.71
C ARG A 271 3.12 24.83 -16.87
N THR A 272 1.98 24.58 -17.51
CA THR A 272 0.69 24.43 -16.83
C THR A 272 0.74 23.25 -15.86
N LEU A 273 1.19 22.08 -16.31
CA LEU A 273 1.29 20.89 -15.48
C LEU A 273 2.19 21.12 -14.24
N MET A 274 3.35 21.76 -14.42
CA MET A 274 4.25 22.09 -13.32
C MET A 274 3.59 23.07 -12.32
N GLN A 275 2.90 24.09 -12.81
CA GLN A 275 2.21 25.07 -11.94
C GLN A 275 1.06 24.41 -11.17
N GLU A 276 0.29 23.55 -11.82
CA GLU A 276 -0.81 22.82 -11.19
C GLU A 276 -0.33 21.91 -10.06
N VAL A 277 0.74 21.13 -10.29
CA VAL A 277 1.26 20.23 -9.26
C VAL A 277 1.84 21.01 -8.06
N LEU A 278 2.58 22.08 -8.30
CA LEU A 278 3.12 22.92 -7.22
C LEU A 278 2.01 23.65 -6.44
N THR A 279 0.95 24.08 -7.10
CA THR A 279 -0.18 24.77 -6.47
C THR A 279 -1.05 23.82 -5.65
N ALA A 280 -1.33 22.63 -6.19
CA ALA A 280 -2.22 21.66 -5.56
C ALA A 280 -1.57 20.94 -4.37
N GLN A 281 -0.26 20.68 -4.44
CA GLN A 281 0.43 19.81 -3.48
C GLN A 281 1.52 20.52 -2.67
N GLY A 282 1.83 21.77 -3.03
CA GLY A 282 2.88 22.53 -2.39
C GLY A 282 4.29 22.06 -2.76
N ILE A 283 5.27 22.44 -1.93
CA ILE A 283 6.68 22.10 -2.12
C ILE A 283 6.99 20.84 -1.30
N SER A 284 7.33 19.78 -1.99
CA SER A 284 7.83 18.50 -1.45
C SER A 284 8.97 17.98 -2.32
N GLU A 285 9.61 16.90 -1.90
CA GLU A 285 10.65 16.24 -2.69
C GLU A 285 10.11 15.80 -4.06
N GLU A 286 8.93 15.20 -4.10
CA GLU A 286 8.28 14.72 -5.32
C GLU A 286 7.93 15.88 -6.27
N THR A 287 7.33 16.95 -5.74
CA THR A 287 6.91 18.09 -6.57
C THR A 287 8.11 18.89 -7.10
N LEU A 288 9.20 19.00 -6.31
CA LEU A 288 10.45 19.60 -6.75
C LEU A 288 11.12 18.74 -7.84
N PHE A 289 11.09 17.42 -7.72
CA PHE A 289 11.63 16.53 -8.74
C PHE A 289 10.88 16.70 -10.08
N ILE A 290 9.55 16.76 -10.04
CA ILE A 290 8.72 17.03 -11.21
C ILE A 290 9.07 18.41 -11.81
N ALA A 291 9.18 19.44 -10.96
CA ALA A 291 9.49 20.81 -11.39
C ALA A 291 10.87 20.91 -12.06
N ILE A 292 11.90 20.30 -11.49
CA ILE A 292 13.26 20.27 -12.08
C ILE A 292 13.23 19.63 -13.47
N ASN A 293 12.54 18.48 -13.61
CA ASN A 293 12.44 17.79 -14.90
C ASN A 293 11.60 18.58 -15.93
N ALA A 294 10.54 19.27 -15.48
CA ALA A 294 9.76 20.16 -16.33
C ALA A 294 10.61 21.34 -16.83
N LEU A 295 11.33 22.01 -15.95
CA LEU A 295 12.20 23.14 -16.27
C LEU A 295 13.37 22.71 -17.19
N LYS A 296 13.97 21.54 -16.95
CA LYS A 296 14.97 20.94 -17.85
C LYS A 296 14.39 20.75 -19.25
N SER A 297 13.17 20.20 -19.35
CA SER A 297 12.48 20.00 -20.64
C SER A 297 12.13 21.30 -21.38
N LEU A 298 11.98 22.40 -20.63
CA LEU A 298 11.75 23.75 -21.12
C LEU A 298 13.02 24.51 -21.42
N TYR A 299 14.20 23.96 -21.09
CA TYR A 299 15.50 24.64 -21.17
C TYR A 299 15.60 25.91 -20.30
N GLU A 300 14.84 25.93 -19.17
CA GLU A 300 14.78 27.07 -18.24
C GLU A 300 15.76 26.87 -17.07
N TYR A 301 17.07 26.79 -17.40
CA TYR A 301 18.14 26.47 -16.45
C TYR A 301 18.31 27.51 -15.32
N GLU A 302 18.08 28.79 -15.62
CA GLU A 302 18.12 29.86 -14.60
C GLU A 302 17.13 29.57 -13.46
N LYS A 303 15.91 29.10 -13.80
CA LYS A 303 14.92 28.74 -12.78
C LYS A 303 15.29 27.50 -11.98
N ILE A 304 16.00 26.55 -12.57
CA ILE A 304 16.54 25.40 -11.83
C ILE A 304 17.60 25.86 -10.83
N TYR A 305 18.47 26.77 -11.25
CA TYR A 305 19.50 27.37 -10.39
C TYR A 305 18.86 28.16 -9.23
N ASP A 306 17.80 28.93 -9.51
CA ASP A 306 17.03 29.67 -8.48
C ASP A 306 16.37 28.70 -7.49
N LEU A 307 15.75 27.60 -7.98
CA LEU A 307 15.19 26.56 -7.12
C LEU A 307 16.25 25.92 -6.22
N TYR A 308 17.42 25.59 -6.79
CA TYR A 308 18.55 25.03 -6.06
C TYR A 308 18.98 25.93 -4.91
N ASN A 309 19.13 27.23 -5.15
CA ASN A 309 19.53 28.20 -4.13
C ASN A 309 18.43 28.55 -3.12
N GLY A 310 17.18 28.46 -3.54
CA GLY A 310 16.01 28.85 -2.73
C GLY A 310 15.46 27.72 -1.84
N ASN A 311 15.85 26.45 -2.05
CA ASN A 311 15.27 25.31 -1.36
C ASN A 311 16.35 24.38 -0.79
N SER A 312 16.46 24.32 0.53
CA SER A 312 17.40 23.42 1.22
C SER A 312 17.09 21.93 0.96
N LEU A 313 15.83 21.56 0.72
CA LEU A 313 15.41 20.21 0.39
C LEU A 313 16.20 19.61 -0.80
N ILE A 314 16.57 20.44 -1.78
CA ILE A 314 17.33 19.96 -2.95
C ILE A 314 18.71 19.48 -2.56
N LYS A 315 19.35 20.16 -1.57
CA LYS A 315 20.68 19.81 -1.09
C LYS A 315 20.70 18.65 -0.10
N ASP A 316 19.57 18.44 0.57
CA ASP A 316 19.41 17.40 1.60
C ASP A 316 19.00 16.05 1.00
N ASP A 317 18.41 16.05 -0.21
CA ASP A 317 17.99 14.83 -0.91
C ASP A 317 18.91 14.48 -2.08
N PRO A 318 19.57 13.31 -2.08
CA PRO A 318 20.50 12.91 -3.14
C PRO A 318 19.91 12.89 -4.55
N ILE A 319 18.64 12.49 -4.67
CA ILE A 319 17.95 12.38 -5.98
C ILE A 319 17.65 13.76 -6.53
N LEU A 320 17.15 14.67 -5.68
CA LEU A 320 16.89 16.05 -6.09
C LEU A 320 18.18 16.79 -6.44
N LEU A 321 19.21 16.60 -5.61
CA LEU A 321 20.53 17.19 -5.84
C LEU A 321 21.10 16.70 -7.17
N GLY A 322 21.10 15.38 -7.39
CA GLY A 322 21.55 14.78 -8.64
C GLY A 322 20.77 15.29 -9.85
N ALA A 323 19.46 15.34 -9.77
CA ALA A 323 18.60 15.83 -10.86
C ALA A 323 18.86 17.29 -11.20
N ALA A 324 19.03 18.17 -10.20
CA ALA A 324 19.31 19.59 -10.40
C ALA A 324 20.69 19.81 -11.04
N LEU A 325 21.74 19.15 -10.52
CA LEU A 325 23.10 19.27 -11.05
C LEU A 325 23.23 18.64 -12.43
N ASN A 326 22.56 17.50 -12.68
CA ASN A 326 22.50 16.90 -14.01
C ASN A 326 21.88 17.85 -15.03
N ALA A 327 20.74 18.46 -14.69
CA ALA A 327 20.10 19.44 -15.56
C ALA A 327 20.99 20.65 -15.84
N LEU A 328 21.59 21.24 -14.81
CA LEU A 328 22.47 22.42 -14.96
C LEU A 328 23.76 22.09 -15.70
N SER A 329 24.24 20.83 -15.70
CA SER A 329 25.43 20.42 -16.44
C SER A 329 25.28 20.44 -17.97
N GLU A 330 24.04 20.59 -18.47
CA GLU A 330 23.78 20.71 -19.91
C GLU A 330 23.95 22.13 -20.44
N GLU A 331 24.15 23.13 -19.56
CA GLU A 331 24.29 24.55 -19.94
C GLU A 331 25.64 25.10 -19.50
N GLU A 332 26.42 25.62 -20.48
CA GLU A 332 27.76 26.11 -20.27
C GLU A 332 27.89 27.20 -19.19
N ASP A 333 26.86 28.05 -19.07
CA ASP A 333 26.85 29.15 -18.10
C ASP A 333 26.88 28.68 -16.63
N TYR A 334 26.48 27.43 -16.36
CA TYR A 334 26.44 26.85 -15.01
C TYR A 334 27.54 25.80 -14.77
N ILE A 335 28.39 25.52 -15.74
CA ILE A 335 29.29 24.38 -15.66
C ILE A 335 30.33 24.51 -14.54
N ASP A 336 30.88 25.73 -14.32
CA ASP A 336 31.87 25.99 -13.24
C ASP A 336 31.18 25.79 -11.85
N PHE A 337 29.94 26.22 -11.72
CA PHE A 337 29.14 25.99 -10.52
C PHE A 337 28.91 24.48 -10.30
N VAL A 338 28.49 23.76 -11.32
CA VAL A 338 28.26 22.31 -11.25
C VAL A 338 29.54 21.56 -10.90
N GLU A 339 30.70 21.96 -11.48
CA GLU A 339 32.00 21.35 -11.14
C GLU A 339 32.31 21.42 -9.65
N GLU A 340 32.12 22.59 -9.03
CA GLU A 340 32.36 22.74 -7.59
C GLU A 340 31.40 21.89 -6.75
N GLU A 341 30.12 21.87 -7.12
CA GLU A 341 29.10 21.15 -6.37
C GLU A 341 29.25 19.61 -6.50
N VAL A 342 29.53 19.07 -7.69
CA VAL A 342 29.72 17.61 -7.86
C VAL A 342 30.91 17.08 -7.09
N VAL A 343 31.96 17.92 -6.91
CA VAL A 343 33.09 17.56 -6.08
C VAL A 343 32.78 17.69 -4.60
N ALA A 344 32.07 18.76 -4.20
CA ALA A 344 31.73 19.01 -2.81
C ALA A 344 30.75 17.97 -2.23
N TYR A 345 29.82 17.48 -3.05
CA TYR A 345 28.76 16.50 -2.64
C TYR A 345 29.09 15.07 -3.10
N PHE A 346 30.35 14.71 -3.33
CA PHE A 346 30.73 13.37 -3.75
C PHE A 346 30.13 12.26 -2.88
N ASP A 347 30.23 12.39 -1.54
CA ASP A 347 29.72 11.38 -0.59
C ASP A 347 28.20 11.24 -0.62
N VAL A 348 27.49 12.25 -1.10
CA VAL A 348 26.02 12.25 -1.21
C VAL A 348 25.58 11.69 -2.56
N LEU A 349 26.31 12.01 -3.63
CA LEU A 349 25.95 11.74 -5.01
C LEU A 349 26.47 10.39 -5.55
N HIS A 350 27.38 9.73 -4.83
CA HIS A 350 28.05 8.53 -5.36
C HIS A 350 27.09 7.38 -5.71
N ASP A 351 25.91 7.31 -5.08
CA ASP A 351 24.87 6.31 -5.38
C ASP A 351 23.78 6.83 -6.36
N ASP A 352 23.85 8.08 -6.79
CA ASP A 352 22.91 8.64 -7.74
C ASP A 352 23.19 8.11 -9.17
N PRO A 353 22.17 7.53 -9.86
CA PRO A 353 22.37 6.92 -11.17
C PRO A 353 22.78 7.95 -12.26
N THR A 354 22.49 9.23 -12.07
CA THR A 354 22.82 10.30 -13.04
C THR A 354 24.16 10.95 -12.76
N TYR A 355 24.79 10.63 -11.63
CA TYR A 355 26.01 11.32 -11.20
C TYR A 355 27.17 11.13 -12.17
N VAL A 356 27.39 9.91 -12.69
CA VAL A 356 28.49 9.64 -13.66
C VAL A 356 28.25 10.39 -14.97
N GLU A 357 27.00 10.50 -15.42
CA GLU A 357 26.65 11.31 -16.60
C GLU A 357 26.95 12.80 -16.37
N THR A 358 26.56 13.31 -15.20
CA THR A 358 26.84 14.69 -14.81
C THR A 358 28.36 14.97 -14.77
N LEU A 359 29.15 14.07 -14.18
CA LEU A 359 30.61 14.17 -14.16
C LEU A 359 31.21 14.18 -15.58
N ARG A 360 30.68 13.36 -16.48
CA ARG A 360 31.15 13.34 -17.90
C ARG A 360 30.83 14.64 -18.60
N ASN A 361 29.63 15.18 -18.44
CA ASN A 361 29.24 16.48 -19.02
C ASN A 361 30.21 17.58 -18.53
N VAL A 362 30.51 17.62 -17.23
CA VAL A 362 31.44 18.59 -16.66
C VAL A 362 32.86 18.38 -17.23
N TYR A 363 33.32 17.13 -17.27
CA TYR A 363 34.68 16.85 -17.78
C TYR A 363 34.84 17.23 -19.27
N ASP A 364 33.84 16.92 -20.09
CA ASP A 364 33.84 17.20 -21.52
C ASP A 364 33.92 18.71 -21.81
N LEU A 365 33.34 19.55 -20.95
CA LEU A 365 33.37 21.01 -21.10
C LEU A 365 34.57 21.68 -20.41
N THR A 366 35.01 21.17 -19.27
CA THR A 366 36.08 21.81 -18.45
C THR A 366 37.45 21.17 -18.59
N GLY A 367 37.53 19.89 -18.93
CA GLY A 367 38.77 19.11 -18.87
C GLY A 367 39.30 18.94 -17.45
N SER A 368 38.51 19.08 -16.42
CA SER A 368 38.90 19.08 -15.00
C SER A 368 39.54 17.77 -14.57
N SER A 369 40.78 17.85 -14.07
CA SER A 369 41.50 16.69 -13.52
C SER A 369 40.85 16.15 -12.25
N ARG A 370 40.23 17.00 -11.45
CA ARG A 370 39.48 16.61 -10.23
C ARG A 370 38.28 15.72 -10.58
N VAL A 371 37.53 16.12 -11.60
CA VAL A 371 36.36 15.35 -12.08
C VAL A 371 36.83 14.05 -12.72
N LEU A 372 37.93 14.05 -13.48
CA LEU A 372 38.49 12.83 -14.08
C LEU A 372 38.91 11.80 -13.02
N GLU A 373 39.48 12.24 -11.90
CA GLU A 373 39.83 11.35 -10.79
C GLU A 373 38.58 10.66 -10.21
N ILE A 374 37.49 11.39 -10.08
CA ILE A 374 36.20 10.83 -9.60
C ILE A 374 35.64 9.82 -10.60
N ILE A 375 35.63 10.14 -11.91
CA ILE A 375 35.19 9.22 -12.95
C ILE A 375 36.00 7.92 -12.92
N ASN A 376 37.31 8.02 -12.84
CA ASN A 376 38.19 6.85 -12.76
C ASN A 376 37.93 6.00 -11.51
N HIS A 377 37.56 6.63 -10.39
CA HIS A 377 37.19 5.91 -9.18
C HIS A 377 35.97 5.01 -9.42
N PHE A 378 34.90 5.51 -10.09
CA PHE A 378 33.74 4.72 -10.45
C PHE A 378 34.03 3.59 -11.43
N GLU A 379 34.84 3.83 -12.46
CA GLU A 379 35.19 2.82 -13.46
C GLU A 379 36.01 1.66 -12.87
N HIS A 380 36.81 1.92 -11.84
CA HIS A 380 37.59 0.89 -11.15
C HIS A 380 36.82 0.09 -10.11
N HIS A 381 35.78 0.67 -9.48
CA HIS A 381 35.00 0.02 -8.41
C HIS A 381 33.69 -0.63 -8.90
N HIS A 382 33.16 -0.21 -10.05
CA HIS A 382 31.93 -0.72 -10.63
C HIS A 382 32.09 -1.37 -12.01
N GLY A 383 33.31 -1.68 -12.43
CA GLY A 383 33.61 -2.42 -13.66
C GLY A 383 33.20 -3.90 -13.57
N PRO A 384 33.13 -4.66 -14.69
CA PRO A 384 32.48 -6.01 -14.77
C PRO A 384 33.20 -7.12 -13.96
N HIS A 385 34.12 -6.80 -13.04
CA HIS A 385 34.85 -7.75 -12.20
C HIS A 385 34.60 -7.58 -10.68
N GLY A 386 33.60 -6.82 -10.23
CA GLY A 386 33.29 -6.58 -8.82
C GLY A 386 32.24 -7.53 -8.25
N HIS A 387 32.32 -8.84 -8.54
CA HIS A 387 31.60 -9.88 -7.78
C HIS A 387 32.63 -10.86 -7.20
N HIS A 388 32.92 -10.67 -5.92
CA HIS A 388 33.45 -11.71 -5.03
C HIS A 388 32.53 -11.86 -3.84
#